data_91a995669bd205f3a67ea27d37bd586f
#
_entry.id   91a995669bd205f3a67ea27d37bd586f
#
_cell.length_a   1.000
_cell.length_b   1.000
_cell.length_c   1.000
_cell.angle_alpha   90.00
_cell.angle_beta   90.00
_cell.angle_gamma   90.00
#
_symmetry.space_group_name_H-M   'P 1'
#
loop_
_entity.id
_entity.type
_entity.pdbx_description
1 polymer ?
#
loop_
_entity_poly.entity_id
_entity_poly.type
_entity_poly.pdbx_seq_one_letter_code
_entity_poly.pdbx_strand_id
1 'polypeptide(L)'
;SVKMTNEPPKGLKANLRNAYYKLNNETLNVTNKPNNYKKLLFGLSFFHAVVQERRLFGPMGWNIPYEFNDTDLDISKGQLGLFLDQYDETPWEVLNFLTSYINYGGRVTDYIDLRTIDVIMKSFYNPGLLTSEYRFDKEGVFYSIDFDEEDPHASYLAYIDSLPLVASPGVFGMHENALIASANAETFSMFDTCLSLEGTGGGGGSSAGAREKLIEFTAKTVEEAIRKKGQFDIEGISLVYPVVYGESMNTVLLQECIRYNKLIDAMERTLPELLKALKGLVVMSNELEAIANAIAINQVPGAWAGVAYPSMKPLSAWQADLMERLKFIQDWIELGVPAVFWISGFYFPQAFLTGSLQNYARKYKLPIDTVEFNFLLKKEDWTMFPTKPEDGVYIRGLFLEGARWDAAEGSISDSLPKQLYTELPVIHLDPQQHRKEVTKNIYRCPVYKILSRRGTLSTTGHSTNFIMWIEVPSYRTNILNNEGKADQEEWIRAGVAAFSSLMY
;
A
#
# COMPACT_ATOMS: atom_id res chain seq x y z
N SER A 1 13.49 27.17 25.96
CA SER A 1 13.55 25.70 25.95
C SER A 1 14.03 25.19 24.59
N VAL A 2 14.99 24.29 24.59
CA VAL A 2 15.44 23.61 23.38
C VAL A 2 14.53 22.38 23.21
N LYS A 3 13.78 22.31 22.12
CA LYS A 3 12.98 21.12 21.78
C LYS A 3 13.92 20.11 21.12
N MET A 4 14.27 19.05 21.82
CA MET A 4 15.02 17.92 21.26
C MET A 4 14.02 16.85 20.81
N THR A 5 14.05 16.49 19.55
CA THR A 5 13.38 15.30 19.03
C THR A 5 14.26 14.09 19.36
N ASN A 6 13.70 13.15 20.11
CA ASN A 6 14.37 11.89 20.41
C ASN A 6 13.78 10.82 19.51
N GLU A 7 14.47 10.51 18.40
CA GLU A 7 14.09 9.40 17.54
C GLU A 7 14.56 8.07 18.16
N PRO A 8 13.78 6.99 18.01
CA PRO A 8 14.24 5.68 18.46
C PRO A 8 15.51 5.27 17.71
N PRO A 9 16.40 4.50 18.36
CA PRO A 9 17.58 3.96 17.70
C PRO A 9 17.22 3.17 16.44
N LYS A 10 18.10 3.17 15.43
CA LYS A 10 17.90 2.35 14.24
C LYS A 10 18.37 0.91 14.48
N GLY A 11 17.54 -0.04 14.08
CA GLY A 11 17.80 -1.48 14.13
C GLY A 11 17.20 -2.18 15.36
N LEU A 12 16.78 -3.43 15.18
CA LEU A 12 16.15 -4.24 16.23
C LEU A 12 17.03 -4.40 17.47
N LYS A 13 18.31 -4.70 17.27
CA LYS A 13 19.28 -4.83 18.37
C LYS A 13 19.36 -3.58 19.25
N ALA A 14 19.45 -2.41 18.62
CA ALA A 14 19.59 -1.14 19.34
C ALA A 14 18.29 -0.80 20.09
N ASN A 15 17.13 -1.04 19.49
CA ASN A 15 15.83 -0.80 20.13
C ASN A 15 15.58 -1.77 21.29
N LEU A 16 15.87 -3.05 21.13
CA LEU A 16 15.81 -4.04 22.21
C LEU A 16 16.74 -3.66 23.37
N ARG A 17 17.98 -3.28 23.05
CA ARG A 17 18.95 -2.86 24.05
C ARG A 17 18.46 -1.62 24.83
N ASN A 18 17.88 -0.64 24.14
CA ASN A 18 17.31 0.55 24.77
C ASN A 18 16.16 0.18 25.73
N ALA A 19 15.29 -0.72 25.33
CA ALA A 19 14.20 -1.20 26.18
C ALA A 19 14.73 -1.92 27.44
N TYR A 20 15.74 -2.78 27.31
CA TYR A 20 16.31 -3.54 28.40
C TYR A 20 17.27 -2.76 29.30
N TYR A 21 17.92 -1.71 28.77
CA TYR A 21 18.80 -0.85 29.57
C TYR A 21 18.07 -0.14 30.72
N LYS A 22 16.77 0.06 30.59
CA LYS A 22 15.90 0.70 31.59
C LYS A 22 15.39 -0.29 32.65
N LEU A 23 15.68 -1.58 32.50
CA LEU A 23 15.24 -2.67 33.39
C LEU A 23 16.35 -3.07 34.35
N ASN A 24 15.99 -3.76 35.42
CA ASN A 24 16.90 -4.44 36.36
C ASN A 24 16.25 -5.72 36.88
N ASN A 25 16.98 -6.52 37.62
CA ASN A 25 16.48 -7.80 38.19
C ASN A 25 15.25 -7.61 39.09
N GLU A 26 15.13 -6.47 39.79
CA GLU A 26 13.96 -6.19 40.64
C GLU A 26 12.71 -5.99 39.74
N THR A 27 12.83 -5.24 38.66
CA THR A 27 11.71 -5.00 37.71
C THR A 27 11.32 -6.24 36.94
N LEU A 28 12.21 -7.24 36.80
CA LEU A 28 11.92 -8.52 36.17
C LEU A 28 11.23 -9.54 37.12
N ASN A 29 11.18 -9.27 38.42
CA ASN A 29 10.59 -10.15 39.44
C ASN A 29 9.39 -9.54 40.16
N VAL A 30 8.66 -8.59 39.53
CA VAL A 30 7.55 -7.84 40.16
C VAL A 30 6.24 -8.64 40.24
N THR A 31 6.12 -9.80 39.61
CA THR A 31 4.87 -10.56 39.52
C THR A 31 4.95 -11.88 40.25
N ASN A 32 3.81 -12.47 40.57
CA ASN A 32 3.70 -13.80 41.18
C ASN A 32 4.15 -14.93 40.22
N LYS A 33 4.32 -14.62 38.91
CA LYS A 33 4.76 -15.56 37.87
C LYS A 33 6.00 -15.00 37.13
N PRO A 34 7.14 -14.85 37.85
CA PRO A 34 8.26 -14.08 37.31
C PRO A 34 8.87 -14.69 36.05
N ASN A 35 8.89 -16.02 35.91
CA ASN A 35 9.46 -16.67 34.73
C ASN A 35 8.61 -16.45 33.48
N ASN A 36 7.29 -16.52 33.60
CA ASN A 36 6.38 -16.17 32.48
C ASN A 36 6.49 -14.67 32.15
N TYR A 37 6.54 -13.82 33.17
CA TYR A 37 6.67 -12.39 32.99
C TYR A 37 7.94 -12.01 32.21
N LYS A 38 9.09 -12.56 32.53
CA LYS A 38 10.37 -12.33 31.85
C LYS A 38 10.29 -12.67 30.36
N LYS A 39 9.78 -13.87 30.03
CA LYS A 39 9.63 -14.31 28.63
C LYS A 39 8.64 -13.44 27.86
N LEU A 40 7.50 -13.13 28.46
CA LEU A 40 6.48 -12.28 27.84
C LEU A 40 6.94 -10.82 27.71
N LEU A 41 7.68 -10.30 28.68
CA LEU A 41 8.27 -8.97 28.60
C LEU A 41 9.31 -8.87 27.48
N PHE A 42 10.10 -9.94 27.27
CA PHE A 42 10.99 -10.00 26.12
C PHE A 42 10.20 -9.97 24.81
N GLY A 43 9.16 -10.80 24.68
CA GLY A 43 8.26 -10.78 23.52
C GLY A 43 7.65 -9.40 23.27
N LEU A 44 7.16 -8.71 24.31
CA LEU A 44 6.61 -7.36 24.21
C LEU A 44 7.66 -6.33 23.77
N SER A 45 8.86 -6.37 24.35
CA SER A 45 9.96 -5.47 23.97
C SER A 45 10.40 -5.71 22.53
N PHE A 46 10.39 -6.97 22.09
CA PHE A 46 10.71 -7.31 20.71
C PHE A 46 9.60 -6.85 19.76
N PHE A 47 8.34 -7.07 20.11
CA PHE A 47 7.20 -6.50 19.36
C PHE A 47 7.34 -4.99 19.20
N HIS A 48 7.64 -4.27 20.27
CA HIS A 48 7.87 -2.83 20.24
C HIS A 48 8.96 -2.44 19.24
N ALA A 49 10.12 -3.13 19.28
CA ALA A 49 11.20 -2.89 18.34
C ALA A 49 10.79 -3.19 16.88
N VAL A 50 10.05 -4.28 16.65
CA VAL A 50 9.56 -4.65 15.32
C VAL A 50 8.60 -3.61 14.75
N VAL A 51 7.62 -3.14 15.53
CA VAL A 51 6.64 -2.16 15.02
C VAL A 51 7.28 -0.81 14.72
N GLN A 52 8.32 -0.41 15.46
CA GLN A 52 9.11 0.78 15.18
C GLN A 52 9.94 0.63 13.89
N GLU A 53 10.65 -0.48 13.73
CA GLU A 53 11.54 -0.72 12.60
C GLU A 53 10.79 -1.02 11.28
N ARG A 54 9.56 -1.53 11.33
CA ARG A 54 8.76 -1.75 10.11
C ARG A 54 8.58 -0.50 9.27
N ARG A 55 8.71 0.69 9.84
CA ARG A 55 8.67 1.96 9.11
C ARG A 55 9.76 2.09 8.04
N LEU A 56 10.88 1.34 8.15
CA LEU A 56 11.95 1.27 7.15
C LEU A 56 11.46 0.76 5.79
N PHE A 57 10.44 -0.09 5.80
CA PHE A 57 9.87 -0.69 4.59
C PHE A 57 8.78 0.18 3.94
N GLY A 58 8.64 1.45 4.38
CA GLY A 58 7.68 2.38 3.84
C GLY A 58 6.24 1.83 3.87
N PRO A 59 5.48 1.98 2.76
CA PRO A 59 4.09 1.54 2.70
C PRO A 59 3.87 0.03 2.90
N MET A 60 4.86 -0.80 2.59
CA MET A 60 4.81 -2.25 2.85
C MET A 60 4.88 -2.54 4.36
N GLY A 61 5.60 -1.72 5.11
CA GLY A 61 5.66 -1.82 6.56
C GLY A 61 4.42 -1.28 7.26
N TRP A 62 4.01 -0.07 6.88
CA TRP A 62 2.83 0.64 7.37
C TRP A 62 2.26 1.54 6.28
N ASN A 63 0.95 1.50 6.05
CA ASN A 63 0.29 2.40 5.10
C ASN A 63 0.49 3.88 5.50
N ILE A 64 0.49 4.15 6.79
CA ILE A 64 0.77 5.46 7.39
C ILE A 64 1.93 5.31 8.38
N PRO A 65 2.97 6.16 8.34
CA PRO A 65 4.03 6.10 9.33
C PRO A 65 3.51 6.51 10.72
N TYR A 66 3.63 5.62 11.70
CA TYR A 66 3.27 5.85 13.09
C TYR A 66 4.51 6.04 13.96
N GLU A 67 4.38 6.86 15.00
CA GLU A 67 5.41 7.05 16.02
C GLU A 67 5.02 6.29 17.29
N PHE A 68 5.35 5.00 17.34
CA PHE A 68 5.26 4.20 18.54
C PHE A 68 6.41 4.58 19.51
N ASN A 69 6.07 4.83 20.77
CA ASN A 69 7.02 5.33 21.74
C ASN A 69 7.06 4.50 23.03
N ASP A 70 8.02 4.84 23.91
CA ASP A 70 8.24 4.13 25.17
C ASP A 70 7.01 4.13 26.09
N THR A 71 6.12 5.12 25.99
CA THR A 71 4.88 5.16 26.79
C THR A 71 3.95 4.00 26.45
N ASP A 72 3.87 3.63 25.15
CA ASP A 72 3.06 2.50 24.70
C ASP A 72 3.60 1.19 25.28
N LEU A 73 4.94 1.05 25.32
CA LEU A 73 5.63 -0.10 25.93
C LEU A 73 5.40 -0.14 27.47
N ASP A 74 5.55 1.00 28.16
CA ASP A 74 5.45 1.06 29.63
C ASP A 74 4.03 0.75 30.11
N ILE A 75 2.99 1.23 29.41
CA ILE A 75 1.60 0.90 29.70
C ILE A 75 1.36 -0.60 29.51
N SER A 76 1.80 -1.14 28.38
CA SER A 76 1.61 -2.56 28.05
C SER A 76 2.36 -3.47 29.04
N LYS A 77 3.55 -3.08 29.48
CA LYS A 77 4.34 -3.76 30.51
C LYS A 77 3.61 -3.79 31.86
N GLY A 78 3.05 -2.66 32.28
CA GLY A 78 2.26 -2.57 33.52
C GLY A 78 1.02 -3.45 33.49
N GLN A 79 0.30 -3.47 32.35
CA GLN A 79 -0.86 -4.33 32.15
C GLN A 79 -0.46 -5.82 32.13
N LEU A 80 0.64 -6.18 31.46
CA LEU A 80 1.15 -7.56 31.47
C LEU A 80 1.35 -8.06 32.89
N GLY A 81 2.05 -7.30 33.75
CA GLY A 81 2.24 -7.65 35.16
C GLY A 81 0.94 -7.82 35.91
N LEU A 82 0.02 -6.86 35.78
CA LEU A 82 -1.29 -6.88 36.44
C LEU A 82 -2.10 -8.14 36.07
N PHE A 83 -2.19 -8.45 34.78
CA PHE A 83 -2.99 -9.59 34.31
C PHE A 83 -2.37 -10.95 34.67
N LEU A 84 -1.04 -11.05 34.71
CA LEU A 84 -0.38 -12.27 35.20
C LEU A 84 -0.64 -12.54 36.68
N ASP A 85 -0.80 -11.49 37.48
CA ASP A 85 -1.11 -11.60 38.90
C ASP A 85 -2.59 -11.86 39.17
N GLN A 86 -3.50 -11.34 38.33
CA GLN A 86 -4.95 -11.49 38.51
C GLN A 86 -5.50 -12.85 38.06
N TYR A 87 -4.90 -13.49 37.04
CA TYR A 87 -5.39 -14.73 36.45
C TYR A 87 -4.47 -15.90 36.71
N ASP A 88 -5.04 -17.06 36.99
CA ASP A 88 -4.25 -18.28 37.18
C ASP A 88 -3.57 -18.75 35.89
N GLU A 89 -4.28 -18.67 34.77
CA GLU A 89 -3.75 -18.90 33.44
C GLU A 89 -3.48 -17.57 32.72
N THR A 90 -2.49 -17.54 31.79
CA THR A 90 -2.18 -16.34 31.02
C THR A 90 -3.34 -16.03 30.07
N PRO A 91 -4.00 -14.86 30.19
CA PRO A 91 -5.16 -14.50 29.35
C PRO A 91 -4.71 -13.98 28.00
N TRP A 92 -4.30 -14.88 27.09
CA TRP A 92 -3.68 -14.54 25.80
C TRP A 92 -4.50 -13.61 24.93
N GLU A 93 -5.80 -13.87 24.78
CA GLU A 93 -6.69 -13.03 23.95
C GLU A 93 -6.79 -11.61 24.49
N VAL A 94 -6.90 -11.46 25.81
CA VAL A 94 -6.99 -10.15 26.48
C VAL A 94 -5.69 -9.37 26.33
N LEU A 95 -4.55 -10.01 26.56
CA LEU A 95 -3.23 -9.37 26.42
C LEU A 95 -2.96 -8.94 24.97
N ASN A 96 -3.28 -9.81 24.01
CA ASN A 96 -3.17 -9.47 22.57
C ASN A 96 -4.06 -8.27 22.24
N PHE A 97 -5.34 -8.31 22.62
CA PHE A 97 -6.28 -7.24 22.31
C PHE A 97 -5.89 -5.91 22.95
N LEU A 98 -5.55 -5.91 24.24
CA LEU A 98 -5.14 -4.67 24.94
C LEU A 98 -3.89 -4.07 24.31
N THR A 99 -2.91 -4.88 23.98
CA THR A 99 -1.67 -4.37 23.40
C THR A 99 -1.89 -3.90 21.97
N SER A 100 -2.47 -4.77 21.09
CA SER A 100 -2.59 -4.45 19.65
C SER A 100 -3.64 -3.41 19.35
N TYR A 101 -4.84 -3.49 19.95
CA TYR A 101 -5.96 -2.58 19.60
C TYR A 101 -6.03 -1.33 20.48
N ILE A 102 -5.71 -1.45 21.77
CA ILE A 102 -5.91 -0.32 22.71
C ILE A 102 -4.63 0.50 22.82
N ASN A 103 -3.52 -0.10 23.26
CA ASN A 103 -2.31 0.66 23.56
C ASN A 103 -1.63 1.17 22.29
N TYR A 104 -1.20 0.27 21.41
CA TYR A 104 -0.56 0.63 20.15
C TYR A 104 -1.60 1.03 19.09
N GLY A 105 -2.71 0.31 19.02
CA GLY A 105 -3.78 0.54 18.07
C GLY A 105 -4.46 1.88 18.22
N GLY A 106 -4.47 2.48 19.43
CA GLY A 106 -4.96 3.83 19.66
C GLY A 106 -4.25 4.94 18.85
N ARG A 107 -3.02 4.65 18.36
CA ARG A 107 -2.28 5.53 17.44
C ARG A 107 -2.55 5.21 15.97
N VAL A 108 -3.06 4.01 15.68
CA VAL A 108 -3.24 3.51 14.32
C VAL A 108 -4.56 4.01 13.76
N THR A 109 -4.50 4.92 12.81
CA THR A 109 -5.68 5.54 12.19
C THR A 109 -6.17 4.81 10.94
N ASP A 110 -5.33 3.97 10.33
CA ASP A 110 -5.70 3.14 9.19
C ASP A 110 -6.14 1.74 9.67
N TYR A 111 -7.34 1.31 9.25
CA TYR A 111 -7.90 0.03 9.71
C TYR A 111 -7.16 -1.20 9.13
N ILE A 112 -6.47 -1.06 8.00
CA ILE A 112 -5.64 -2.13 7.43
C ILE A 112 -4.36 -2.29 8.25
N ASP A 113 -3.77 -1.18 8.69
CA ASP A 113 -2.64 -1.19 9.62
C ASP A 113 -3.05 -1.73 11.00
N LEU A 114 -4.29 -1.46 11.44
CA LEU A 114 -4.82 -2.03 12.67
C LEU A 114 -4.94 -3.57 12.58
N ARG A 115 -5.38 -4.09 11.45
CA ARG A 115 -5.33 -5.53 11.16
C ARG A 115 -3.90 -6.07 11.19
N THR A 116 -2.96 -5.32 10.63
CA THR A 116 -1.56 -5.72 10.56
C THR A 116 -0.91 -5.80 11.95
N ILE A 117 -1.13 -4.81 12.81
CA ILE A 117 -0.56 -4.81 14.16
C ILE A 117 -1.11 -5.94 15.04
N ASP A 118 -2.41 -6.26 14.89
CA ASP A 118 -3.02 -7.40 15.58
C ASP A 118 -2.35 -8.74 15.19
N VAL A 119 -2.19 -8.95 13.90
CA VAL A 119 -1.52 -10.16 13.39
C VAL A 119 -0.06 -10.24 13.82
N ILE A 120 0.66 -9.12 13.83
CA ILE A 120 2.04 -9.09 14.34
C ILE A 120 2.06 -9.47 15.82
N MET A 121 1.18 -8.89 16.65
CA MET A 121 1.17 -9.12 18.09
C MET A 121 0.99 -10.59 18.46
N LYS A 122 0.16 -11.34 17.74
CA LYS A 122 -0.04 -12.79 17.96
C LYS A 122 1.23 -13.62 17.86
N SER A 123 2.22 -13.15 17.12
CA SER A 123 3.55 -13.79 17.06
C SER A 123 4.41 -13.52 18.28
N PHE A 124 4.04 -12.56 19.12
CA PHE A 124 4.80 -12.17 20.32
C PHE A 124 4.08 -12.49 21.63
N TYR A 125 2.76 -12.67 21.60
CA TYR A 125 1.98 -13.15 22.75
C TYR A 125 1.25 -14.43 22.36
N ASN A 126 1.92 -15.58 22.58
CA ASN A 126 1.34 -16.90 22.37
C ASN A 126 1.99 -17.91 23.35
N PRO A 127 1.34 -19.05 23.62
CA PRO A 127 1.85 -20.04 24.58
C PRO A 127 3.24 -20.60 24.24
N GLY A 128 3.60 -20.66 22.95
CA GLY A 128 4.90 -21.13 22.50
C GLY A 128 6.06 -20.30 23.04
N LEU A 129 5.84 -18.98 23.26
CA LEU A 129 6.87 -18.06 23.76
C LEU A 129 7.41 -18.48 25.14
N LEU A 130 6.62 -19.18 25.92
CA LEU A 130 7.03 -19.66 27.24
C LEU A 130 8.04 -20.83 27.16
N THR A 131 8.25 -21.42 26.01
CA THR A 131 9.22 -22.46 25.73
C THR A 131 10.50 -21.90 25.12
N SER A 132 11.66 -22.54 25.35
CA SER A 132 12.93 -22.18 24.74
C SER A 132 13.05 -22.58 23.25
N GLU A 133 12.12 -23.42 22.79
CA GLU A 133 12.09 -23.86 21.38
C GLU A 133 11.47 -22.82 20.46
N TYR A 134 10.77 -21.82 21.00
CA TYR A 134 10.07 -20.81 20.21
C TYR A 134 11.04 -19.93 19.40
N ARG A 135 10.74 -19.80 18.11
CA ARG A 135 11.48 -18.95 17.17
C ARG A 135 10.56 -17.86 16.62
N PHE A 136 11.03 -16.62 16.66
CA PHE A 136 10.29 -15.47 16.12
C PHE A 136 10.44 -15.34 14.61
N ASP A 137 11.49 -15.93 14.05
CA ASP A 137 11.82 -15.91 12.63
C ASP A 137 12.07 -17.33 12.09
N LYS A 138 11.94 -17.49 10.76
CA LYS A 138 12.16 -18.78 10.08
C LYS A 138 13.64 -19.20 10.10
N GLU A 139 14.55 -18.24 10.20
CA GLU A 139 16.00 -18.47 10.22
C GLU A 139 16.49 -18.92 11.61
N GLY A 140 15.68 -18.72 12.64
CA GLY A 140 15.99 -19.12 14.02
C GLY A 140 17.03 -18.23 14.70
N VAL A 141 17.29 -17.05 14.17
CA VAL A 141 18.21 -16.05 14.77
C VAL A 141 17.60 -15.42 16.02
N PHE A 142 16.29 -15.18 15.97
CA PHE A 142 15.53 -14.59 17.06
C PHE A 142 14.67 -15.66 17.74
N TYR A 143 14.92 -15.91 19.04
CA TYR A 143 14.28 -16.98 19.78
C TYR A 143 14.03 -16.61 21.24
N SER A 144 13.15 -17.37 21.91
CA SER A 144 12.93 -17.29 23.35
C SER A 144 14.09 -17.96 24.08
N ILE A 145 14.83 -17.21 24.88
CA ILE A 145 16.00 -17.75 25.59
C ILE A 145 15.64 -18.41 26.93
N ASP A 146 16.46 -19.31 27.33
CA ASP A 146 16.59 -19.71 28.76
C ASP A 146 17.57 -18.75 29.43
N PHE A 147 17.20 -18.24 30.59
CA PHE A 147 17.96 -17.25 31.32
C PHE A 147 18.46 -17.84 32.65
N ASP A 148 19.59 -17.32 33.15
CA ASP A 148 20.07 -17.62 34.47
C ASP A 148 19.09 -17.04 35.53
N GLU A 149 18.66 -17.85 36.47
CA GLU A 149 17.74 -17.45 37.54
C GLU A 149 18.35 -16.42 38.49
N GLU A 150 19.69 -16.46 38.67
CA GLU A 150 20.40 -15.50 39.53
C GLU A 150 20.54 -14.13 38.90
N ASP A 151 20.81 -14.08 37.59
CA ASP A 151 20.91 -12.81 36.83
C ASP A 151 20.22 -12.87 35.46
N PRO A 152 18.89 -12.89 35.43
CA PRO A 152 18.14 -12.94 34.18
C PRO A 152 18.35 -11.67 33.30
N HIS A 153 18.59 -10.50 33.92
CA HIS A 153 18.82 -9.28 33.18
C HIS A 153 20.11 -9.35 32.35
N ALA A 154 21.21 -9.84 32.95
CA ALA A 154 22.47 -10.04 32.23
C ALA A 154 22.32 -11.06 31.09
N SER A 155 21.56 -12.14 31.31
CA SER A 155 21.29 -13.15 30.28
C SER A 155 20.60 -12.54 29.04
N TYR A 156 19.56 -11.73 29.24
CA TYR A 156 18.89 -11.04 28.14
C TYR A 156 19.79 -10.03 27.45
N LEU A 157 20.58 -9.25 28.17
CA LEU A 157 21.52 -8.30 27.56
C LEU A 157 22.60 -9.02 26.75
N ALA A 158 23.17 -10.11 27.26
CA ALA A 158 24.15 -10.90 26.51
C ALA A 158 23.56 -11.48 25.21
N TYR A 159 22.33 -11.97 25.27
CA TYR A 159 21.62 -12.40 24.06
C TYR A 159 21.38 -11.26 23.08
N ILE A 160 20.88 -10.11 23.54
CA ILE A 160 20.66 -8.93 22.68
C ILE A 160 21.97 -8.48 22.04
N ASP A 161 23.08 -8.51 22.79
CA ASP A 161 24.39 -8.13 22.27
C ASP A 161 24.96 -9.14 21.25
N SER A 162 24.48 -10.37 21.23
CA SER A 162 24.81 -11.38 20.21
C SER A 162 24.03 -11.21 18.90
N LEU A 163 22.91 -10.47 18.90
CA LEU A 163 22.08 -10.27 17.71
C LEU A 163 22.80 -9.50 16.61
N PRO A 164 22.47 -9.74 15.33
CA PRO A 164 23.04 -9.02 14.20
C PRO A 164 22.64 -7.53 14.24
N LEU A 165 23.51 -6.67 13.68
CA LEU A 165 23.24 -5.23 13.58
C LEU A 165 22.12 -4.93 12.57
N VAL A 166 22.08 -5.71 11.50
CA VAL A 166 21.04 -5.62 10.45
C VAL A 166 20.20 -6.88 10.53
N ALA A 167 18.90 -6.70 10.74
CA ALA A 167 17.97 -7.81 10.79
C ALA A 167 17.48 -8.17 9.36
N SER A 168 17.32 -9.47 9.10
CA SER A 168 16.66 -9.96 7.87
C SER A 168 15.19 -9.51 7.82
N PRO A 169 14.62 -9.19 6.64
CA PRO A 169 13.20 -8.91 6.51
C PRO A 169 12.29 -10.01 7.02
N GLY A 170 12.77 -11.25 7.05
CA GLY A 170 12.04 -12.41 7.56
C GLY A 170 11.55 -12.26 9.00
N VAL A 171 12.29 -11.57 9.88
CA VAL A 171 11.86 -11.29 11.26
C VAL A 171 10.62 -10.38 11.32
N PHE A 172 10.44 -9.54 10.32
CA PHE A 172 9.24 -8.70 10.15
C PHE A 172 8.10 -9.43 9.43
N GLY A 173 8.32 -10.69 9.02
CA GLY A 173 7.40 -11.46 8.20
C GLY A 173 7.41 -11.10 6.72
N MET A 174 8.44 -10.39 6.25
CA MET A 174 8.54 -9.90 4.86
C MET A 174 9.55 -10.72 4.05
N HIS A 175 9.38 -10.71 2.72
CA HIS A 175 10.37 -11.26 1.78
C HIS A 175 11.57 -10.33 1.64
N GLU A 176 12.74 -10.86 1.24
CA GLU A 176 13.96 -10.07 1.02
C GLU A 176 13.79 -8.92 0.02
N ASN A 177 12.88 -9.04 -0.92
CA ASN A 177 12.53 -7.97 -1.86
C ASN A 177 12.07 -6.67 -1.17
N ALA A 178 11.61 -6.74 0.07
CA ALA A 178 11.23 -5.56 0.85
C ALA A 178 12.42 -4.61 1.10
N LEU A 179 13.64 -5.16 1.30
CA LEU A 179 14.85 -4.34 1.40
C LEU A 179 15.18 -3.65 0.07
N ILE A 180 14.99 -4.35 -1.05
CA ILE A 180 15.23 -3.78 -2.38
C ILE A 180 14.24 -2.64 -2.64
N ALA A 181 12.96 -2.84 -2.34
CA ALA A 181 11.95 -1.80 -2.48
C ALA A 181 12.24 -0.57 -1.62
N SER A 182 12.63 -0.79 -0.35
CA SER A 182 13.02 0.29 0.58
C SER A 182 14.26 1.04 0.10
N ALA A 183 15.32 0.35 -0.30
CA ALA A 183 16.56 0.95 -0.80
C ALA A 183 16.31 1.76 -2.10
N ASN A 184 15.46 1.25 -3.00
CA ASN A 184 15.06 1.98 -4.20
C ASN A 184 14.31 3.27 -3.84
N ALA A 185 13.33 3.21 -2.94
CA ALA A 185 12.57 4.38 -2.51
C ALA A 185 13.47 5.45 -1.85
N GLU A 186 14.41 5.06 -1.00
CA GLU A 186 15.39 5.95 -0.40
C GLU A 186 16.30 6.59 -1.46
N THR A 187 16.79 5.80 -2.40
CA THR A 187 17.63 6.27 -3.50
C THR A 187 16.92 7.31 -4.37
N PHE A 188 15.67 7.05 -4.75
CA PHE A 188 14.86 8.01 -5.50
C PHE A 188 14.62 9.30 -4.73
N SER A 189 14.31 9.21 -3.45
CA SER A 189 14.14 10.39 -2.58
C SER A 189 15.42 11.23 -2.50
N MET A 190 16.59 10.59 -2.45
CA MET A 190 17.88 11.28 -2.49
C MET A 190 18.10 11.99 -3.83
N PHE A 191 17.84 11.33 -4.96
CA PHE A 191 17.96 11.94 -6.28
C PHE A 191 16.99 13.11 -6.47
N ASP A 192 15.74 12.98 -6.05
CA ASP A 192 14.76 14.07 -6.11
C ASP A 192 15.23 15.27 -5.26
N THR A 193 15.81 15.02 -4.10
CA THR A 193 16.39 16.07 -3.26
C THR A 193 17.56 16.76 -3.96
N CYS A 194 18.48 16.00 -4.55
CA CYS A 194 19.62 16.57 -5.29
C CYS A 194 19.16 17.43 -6.48
N LEU A 195 18.19 16.92 -7.28
CA LEU A 195 17.63 17.65 -8.41
C LEU A 195 16.91 18.93 -7.99
N SER A 196 16.21 18.91 -6.86
CA SER A 196 15.53 20.10 -6.32
C SER A 196 16.51 21.17 -5.86
N LEU A 197 17.67 20.79 -5.32
CA LEU A 197 18.74 21.71 -4.91
C LEU A 197 19.43 22.35 -6.13
N GLU A 198 19.70 21.59 -7.20
CA GLU A 198 20.22 22.14 -8.45
C GLU A 198 19.27 23.16 -9.09
N GLY A 199 17.96 22.92 -8.98
CA GLY A 199 16.94 23.81 -9.52
C GLY A 199 16.87 25.20 -8.85
N THR A 200 17.35 25.32 -7.61
CA THR A 200 17.35 26.57 -6.82
C THR A 200 18.68 27.29 -6.81
N GLY A 201 19.77 26.64 -7.21
CA GLY A 201 21.11 27.23 -7.30
C GLY A 201 21.34 27.89 -8.66
N GLY A 202 21.31 29.21 -8.73
CA GLY A 202 21.67 30.00 -9.92
C GLY A 202 23.08 29.75 -10.40
N GLY A 203 23.32 28.64 -11.08
CA GLY A 203 24.61 28.25 -11.66
C GLY A 203 24.76 28.67 -13.12
N GLY A 204 25.77 29.39 -13.39
CA GLY A 204 26.46 29.84 -14.61
C GLY A 204 25.86 29.57 -16.01
N GLY A 205 25.81 30.59 -16.79
CA GLY A 205 25.25 30.83 -18.13
C GLY A 205 25.30 29.77 -19.25
N SER A 206 25.99 28.64 -19.11
CA SER A 206 25.97 27.59 -20.15
C SER A 206 24.94 26.48 -19.90
N SER A 207 24.57 26.25 -18.65
CA SER A 207 23.54 25.24 -18.29
C SER A 207 22.11 25.78 -18.42
N ALA A 208 21.89 27.07 -18.26
CA ALA A 208 20.59 27.73 -18.39
C ALA A 208 19.96 27.54 -19.78
N GLY A 209 20.74 27.78 -20.83
CA GLY A 209 20.25 27.61 -22.19
C GLY A 209 19.97 26.15 -22.61
N ALA A 210 20.68 25.18 -22.02
CA ALA A 210 20.40 23.76 -22.24
C ALA A 210 19.11 23.34 -21.51
N ARG A 211 18.89 23.83 -20.29
CA ARG A 211 17.69 23.62 -19.50
C ARG A 211 16.44 24.18 -20.21
N GLU A 212 16.49 25.43 -20.67
CA GLU A 212 15.39 26.06 -21.42
C GLU A 212 15.03 25.28 -22.67
N LYS A 213 16.02 24.81 -23.44
CA LYS A 213 15.80 23.95 -24.61
C LYS A 213 15.12 22.63 -24.26
N LEU A 214 15.53 22.00 -23.16
CA LEU A 214 14.90 20.77 -22.67
C LEU A 214 13.43 21.02 -22.30
N ILE A 215 13.15 22.08 -21.54
CA ILE A 215 11.79 22.46 -21.17
C ILE A 215 10.95 22.74 -22.43
N GLU A 216 11.48 23.53 -23.38
CA GLU A 216 10.78 23.84 -24.64
C GLU A 216 10.47 22.58 -25.45
N PHE A 217 11.46 21.68 -25.59
CA PHE A 217 11.28 20.43 -26.32
C PHE A 217 10.21 19.54 -25.66
N THR A 218 10.31 19.33 -24.34
CA THR A 218 9.35 18.50 -23.60
C THR A 218 7.95 19.11 -23.64
N ALA A 219 7.82 20.42 -23.38
CA ALA A 219 6.53 21.11 -23.43
C ALA A 219 5.87 21.02 -24.81
N LYS A 220 6.63 21.17 -25.91
CA LYS A 220 6.12 20.99 -27.27
C LYS A 220 5.65 19.55 -27.53
N THR A 221 6.44 18.56 -27.10
CA THR A 221 6.08 17.15 -27.30
C THR A 221 4.77 16.80 -26.59
N VAL A 222 4.61 17.28 -25.34
CA VAL A 222 3.37 17.07 -24.57
C VAL A 222 2.20 17.83 -25.21
N GLU A 223 2.41 19.11 -25.60
CA GLU A 223 1.37 19.94 -26.26
C GLU A 223 0.86 19.27 -27.55
N GLU A 224 1.78 18.81 -28.40
CA GLU A 224 1.42 18.15 -29.67
C GLU A 224 0.62 16.87 -29.44
N ALA A 225 1.01 16.06 -28.43
CA ALA A 225 0.29 14.83 -28.09
C ALA A 225 -1.15 15.13 -27.61
N ILE A 226 -1.30 16.10 -26.70
CA ILE A 226 -2.60 16.52 -26.17
C ILE A 226 -3.46 17.13 -27.26
N ARG A 227 -2.93 18.05 -28.08
CA ARG A 227 -3.67 18.67 -29.18
C ARG A 227 -4.11 17.67 -30.25
N LYS A 228 -3.28 16.66 -30.55
CA LYS A 228 -3.64 15.58 -31.49
C LYS A 228 -4.78 14.72 -30.96
N LYS A 229 -4.82 14.45 -29.66
CA LYS A 229 -5.91 13.70 -29.03
C LYS A 229 -7.18 14.54 -28.91
N GLY A 230 -7.07 15.79 -28.47
CA GLY A 230 -8.18 16.69 -28.20
C GLY A 230 -9.07 16.23 -27.03
N GLN A 231 -10.05 17.04 -26.71
CA GLN A 231 -11.05 16.75 -25.70
C GLN A 231 -12.13 15.80 -26.22
N PHE A 232 -12.78 15.09 -25.30
CA PHE A 232 -13.95 14.26 -25.61
C PHE A 232 -15.18 15.13 -25.83
N ASP A 233 -15.93 14.87 -26.90
CA ASP A 233 -17.23 15.51 -27.17
C ASP A 233 -18.32 14.91 -26.26
N ILE A 234 -18.54 15.53 -25.11
CA ILE A 234 -19.49 15.03 -24.09
C ILE A 234 -20.93 14.99 -24.64
N GLU A 235 -21.33 15.98 -25.47
CA GLU A 235 -22.67 16.03 -26.03
C GLU A 235 -22.88 14.89 -27.04
N GLY A 236 -21.96 14.72 -27.98
CA GLY A 236 -21.99 13.62 -28.94
C GLY A 236 -21.95 12.25 -28.28
N ILE A 237 -21.11 12.07 -27.26
CA ILE A 237 -21.03 10.80 -26.50
C ILE A 237 -22.35 10.53 -25.76
N SER A 238 -22.98 11.55 -25.15
CA SER A 238 -24.25 11.39 -24.45
C SER A 238 -25.44 10.98 -25.34
N LEU A 239 -25.34 11.28 -26.63
CA LEU A 239 -26.35 10.81 -27.60
C LEU A 239 -26.21 9.33 -27.92
N VAL A 240 -24.97 8.81 -27.95
CA VAL A 240 -24.67 7.39 -28.23
C VAL A 240 -24.79 6.55 -26.95
N TYR A 241 -24.35 7.10 -25.82
CA TYR A 241 -24.35 6.48 -24.49
C TYR A 241 -25.23 7.29 -23.51
N PRO A 242 -26.56 7.33 -23.70
CA PRO A 242 -27.42 8.14 -22.86
C PRO A 242 -27.44 7.66 -21.41
N VAL A 243 -27.57 8.61 -20.49
CA VAL A 243 -27.74 8.31 -19.07
C VAL A 243 -29.13 7.73 -18.86
N VAL A 244 -29.20 6.42 -18.68
CA VAL A 244 -30.46 5.69 -18.45
C VAL A 244 -30.37 4.87 -17.16
N TYR A 245 -31.51 4.68 -16.51
CA TYR A 245 -31.56 3.95 -15.25
C TYR A 245 -31.02 2.51 -15.35
N GLY A 246 -31.25 1.84 -16.48
CA GLY A 246 -30.87 0.44 -16.69
C GLY A 246 -29.37 0.21 -16.97
N GLU A 247 -28.59 1.27 -17.28
CA GLU A 247 -27.19 1.11 -17.71
C GLU A 247 -26.27 2.17 -17.05
N SER A 248 -25.74 1.78 -15.91
CA SER A 248 -24.83 2.63 -15.12
C SER A 248 -23.50 2.88 -15.80
N MET A 249 -23.04 1.99 -16.71
CA MET A 249 -21.75 2.16 -17.39
C MET A 249 -21.72 3.38 -18.32
N ASN A 250 -22.85 3.78 -18.88
CA ASN A 250 -22.94 5.03 -19.66
C ASN A 250 -22.64 6.25 -18.78
N THR A 251 -23.17 6.26 -17.55
CA THR A 251 -22.86 7.33 -16.57
C THR A 251 -21.39 7.32 -16.17
N VAL A 252 -20.79 6.15 -15.96
CA VAL A 252 -19.37 6.01 -15.66
C VAL A 252 -18.52 6.56 -16.81
N LEU A 253 -18.79 6.16 -18.05
CA LEU A 253 -18.08 6.63 -19.23
C LEU A 253 -18.10 8.16 -19.34
N LEU A 254 -19.29 8.77 -19.26
CA LEU A 254 -19.43 10.22 -19.33
C LEU A 254 -18.68 10.95 -18.21
N GLN A 255 -18.73 10.42 -16.98
CA GLN A 255 -17.99 11.00 -15.85
C GLN A 255 -16.48 10.90 -16.04
N GLU A 256 -15.99 9.80 -16.58
CA GLU A 256 -14.55 9.64 -16.90
C GLU A 256 -14.14 10.63 -17.98
N CYS A 257 -14.91 10.77 -19.08
CA CYS A 257 -14.64 11.77 -20.13
C CYS A 257 -14.59 13.20 -19.56
N ILE A 258 -15.53 13.58 -18.70
CA ILE A 258 -15.55 14.90 -18.07
C ILE A 258 -14.29 15.14 -17.22
N ARG A 259 -13.84 14.14 -16.48
CA ARG A 259 -12.63 14.26 -15.65
C ARG A 259 -11.37 14.38 -16.50
N TYR A 260 -11.24 13.58 -17.56
CA TYR A 260 -10.13 13.68 -18.50
C TYR A 260 -10.13 15.01 -19.24
N ASN A 261 -11.30 15.53 -19.64
CA ASN A 261 -11.40 16.85 -20.26
C ASN A 261 -10.89 17.98 -19.35
N LYS A 262 -11.17 17.92 -18.03
CA LYS A 262 -10.62 18.90 -17.08
C LYS A 262 -9.08 18.88 -17.04
N LEU A 263 -8.49 17.69 -17.10
CA LEU A 263 -7.03 17.57 -17.16
C LEU A 263 -6.47 18.09 -18.48
N ILE A 264 -7.08 17.70 -19.61
CA ILE A 264 -6.69 18.16 -20.94
C ILE A 264 -6.79 19.68 -21.02
N ASP A 265 -7.88 20.28 -20.53
CA ASP A 265 -8.08 21.74 -20.49
C ASP A 265 -6.97 22.45 -19.69
N ALA A 266 -6.59 21.93 -18.53
CA ALA A 266 -5.49 22.48 -17.74
C ALA A 266 -4.15 22.45 -18.52
N MET A 267 -3.91 21.39 -19.27
CA MET A 267 -2.69 21.24 -20.09
C MET A 267 -2.75 22.14 -21.32
N GLU A 268 -3.87 22.19 -22.05
CA GLU A 268 -4.08 23.04 -23.24
C GLU A 268 -4.00 24.54 -22.91
N ARG A 269 -4.39 24.93 -21.69
CA ARG A 269 -4.26 26.33 -21.24
C ARG A 269 -2.81 26.68 -20.89
N THR A 270 -2.10 25.81 -20.17
CA THR A 270 -0.79 26.15 -19.57
C THR A 270 0.38 25.92 -20.51
N LEU A 271 0.36 24.91 -21.38
CA LEU A 271 1.49 24.58 -22.27
C LEU A 271 1.76 25.66 -23.32
N PRO A 272 0.76 26.19 -24.08
CA PRO A 272 1.01 27.25 -25.03
C PRO A 272 1.49 28.55 -24.38
N GLU A 273 0.97 28.88 -23.19
CA GLU A 273 1.42 30.05 -22.42
C GLU A 273 2.86 29.90 -21.96
N LEU A 274 3.25 28.73 -21.46
CA LEU A 274 4.62 28.43 -21.10
C LEU A 274 5.56 28.59 -22.30
N LEU A 275 5.20 28.05 -23.47
CA LEU A 275 6.00 28.15 -24.68
C LEU A 275 6.17 29.61 -25.16
N LYS A 276 5.13 30.47 -24.99
CA LYS A 276 5.22 31.89 -25.25
C LYS A 276 6.11 32.60 -24.25
N ALA A 277 6.03 32.25 -22.97
CA ALA A 277 6.84 32.83 -21.91
C ALA A 277 8.34 32.51 -22.08
N LEU A 278 8.67 31.27 -22.45
CA LEU A 278 10.05 30.87 -22.78
C LEU A 278 10.64 31.66 -23.96
N LYS A 279 9.79 32.10 -24.89
CA LYS A 279 10.20 32.98 -26.02
C LYS A 279 10.19 34.47 -25.65
N GLY A 280 9.88 34.84 -24.42
CA GLY A 280 9.78 36.24 -23.99
C GLY A 280 8.58 37.01 -24.53
N LEU A 281 7.58 36.30 -25.05
CA LEU A 281 6.37 36.94 -25.62
C LEU A 281 5.30 37.24 -24.54
N VAL A 282 5.38 36.60 -23.40
CA VAL A 282 4.48 36.76 -22.26
C VAL A 282 5.32 36.75 -20.98
N VAL A 283 4.85 37.44 -19.93
CA VAL A 283 5.54 37.45 -18.63
C VAL A 283 5.48 36.06 -17.97
N MET A 284 6.61 35.58 -17.49
CA MET A 284 6.69 34.33 -16.73
C MET A 284 5.99 34.52 -15.38
N SER A 285 4.84 33.92 -15.20
CA SER A 285 4.13 33.91 -13.92
C SER A 285 4.68 32.84 -12.97
N ASN A 286 4.41 32.94 -11.67
CA ASN A 286 4.81 31.94 -10.69
C ASN A 286 4.26 30.54 -11.04
N GLU A 287 3.05 30.43 -11.60
CA GLU A 287 2.47 29.16 -12.05
C GLU A 287 3.27 28.58 -13.22
N LEU A 288 3.60 29.39 -14.23
CA LEU A 288 4.38 28.94 -15.39
C LEU A 288 5.82 28.57 -15.00
N GLU A 289 6.42 29.31 -14.07
CA GLU A 289 7.74 28.98 -13.53
C GLU A 289 7.73 27.65 -12.77
N ALA A 290 6.71 27.41 -11.95
CA ALA A 290 6.55 26.12 -11.27
C ALA A 290 6.37 24.96 -12.26
N ILE A 291 5.62 25.16 -13.34
CA ILE A 291 5.46 24.16 -14.42
C ILE A 291 6.78 23.91 -15.12
N ALA A 292 7.52 24.97 -15.49
CA ALA A 292 8.84 24.87 -16.13
C ALA A 292 9.84 24.11 -15.27
N ASN A 293 9.87 24.41 -13.97
CA ASN A 293 10.74 23.74 -12.99
C ASN A 293 10.40 22.23 -12.88
N ALA A 294 9.13 21.88 -12.79
CA ALA A 294 8.69 20.48 -12.75
C ALA A 294 9.08 19.72 -14.02
N ILE A 295 8.85 20.31 -15.21
CA ILE A 295 9.22 19.71 -16.50
C ILE A 295 10.75 19.50 -16.56
N ALA A 296 11.54 20.46 -16.11
CA ALA A 296 13.00 20.39 -16.12
C ALA A 296 13.57 19.19 -15.36
N ILE A 297 12.89 18.75 -14.29
CA ILE A 297 13.28 17.62 -13.46
C ILE A 297 12.43 16.36 -13.73
N ASN A 298 11.73 16.33 -14.87
CA ASN A 298 10.87 15.19 -15.27
C ASN A 298 9.77 14.85 -14.26
N GLN A 299 9.25 15.84 -13.54
CA GLN A 299 8.11 15.68 -12.63
C GLN A 299 6.82 16.21 -13.24
N VAL A 300 5.69 15.62 -12.87
CA VAL A 300 4.37 16.09 -13.29
C VAL A 300 4.09 17.43 -12.61
N PRO A 301 3.81 18.52 -13.36
CA PRO A 301 3.50 19.81 -12.77
C PRO A 301 2.33 19.75 -11.78
N GLY A 302 2.45 20.45 -10.66
CA GLY A 302 1.43 20.46 -9.60
C GLY A 302 0.06 20.94 -10.08
N ALA A 303 0.03 21.90 -11.02
CA ALA A 303 -1.20 22.38 -11.66
C ALA A 303 -1.96 21.26 -12.42
N TRP A 304 -1.25 20.31 -13.02
CA TRP A 304 -1.85 19.14 -13.67
C TRP A 304 -2.18 18.05 -12.67
N ALA A 305 -1.24 17.73 -11.75
CA ALA A 305 -1.42 16.71 -10.73
C ALA A 305 -2.65 16.98 -9.84
N GLY A 306 -2.96 18.25 -9.56
CA GLY A 306 -4.12 18.64 -8.76
C GLY A 306 -5.49 18.31 -9.39
N VAL A 307 -5.54 18.16 -10.72
CA VAL A 307 -6.73 17.78 -11.47
C VAL A 307 -6.59 16.41 -12.14
N ALA A 308 -5.45 15.73 -12.00
CA ALA A 308 -5.17 14.42 -12.57
C ALA A 308 -5.56 13.27 -11.62
N TYR A 309 -5.53 12.05 -12.15
CA TYR A 309 -5.59 10.82 -11.36
C TYR A 309 -4.30 10.67 -10.54
N PRO A 310 -4.34 10.00 -9.36
CA PRO A 310 -3.15 9.75 -8.56
C PRO A 310 -2.11 8.94 -9.36
N SER A 311 -0.88 9.42 -9.37
CA SER A 311 0.24 8.73 -10.02
C SER A 311 1.56 9.04 -9.32
N MET A 312 2.47 8.07 -9.32
CA MET A 312 3.86 8.23 -8.86
C MET A 312 4.85 8.19 -10.03
N LYS A 313 4.34 8.14 -11.28
CA LYS A 313 5.18 8.09 -12.49
C LYS A 313 5.87 9.42 -12.73
N PRO A 314 7.14 9.43 -13.17
CA PRO A 314 7.78 10.63 -13.69
C PRO A 314 7.05 11.12 -14.95
N LEU A 315 7.22 12.40 -15.31
CA LEU A 315 6.45 13.07 -16.38
C LEU A 315 6.42 12.29 -17.71
N SER A 316 7.57 11.76 -18.13
CA SER A 316 7.67 10.99 -19.38
C SER A 316 6.83 9.71 -19.37
N ALA A 317 6.90 8.92 -18.28
CA ALA A 317 6.10 7.72 -18.11
C ALA A 317 4.62 8.05 -17.85
N TRP A 318 4.34 9.13 -17.11
CA TRP A 318 3.00 9.62 -16.86
C TRP A 318 2.30 10.08 -18.16
N GLN A 319 3.03 10.75 -19.07
CA GLN A 319 2.48 11.12 -20.38
C GLN A 319 2.09 9.90 -21.21
N ALA A 320 2.94 8.88 -21.26
CA ALA A 320 2.62 7.62 -21.95
C ALA A 320 1.38 6.94 -21.34
N ASP A 321 1.34 6.83 -20.00
CA ASP A 321 0.19 6.29 -19.27
C ASP A 321 -1.11 7.10 -19.52
N LEU A 322 -1.02 8.44 -19.57
CA LEU A 322 -2.16 9.28 -19.92
C LEU A 322 -2.68 8.98 -21.33
N MET A 323 -1.78 8.85 -22.31
CA MET A 323 -2.19 8.53 -23.67
C MET A 323 -2.85 7.16 -23.79
N GLU A 324 -2.37 6.16 -23.06
CA GLU A 324 -2.99 4.82 -22.99
C GLU A 324 -4.39 4.87 -22.37
N ARG A 325 -4.56 5.64 -21.29
CA ARG A 325 -5.87 5.85 -20.64
C ARG A 325 -6.87 6.55 -21.57
N LEU A 326 -6.44 7.63 -22.23
CA LEU A 326 -7.26 8.35 -23.20
C LEU A 326 -7.64 7.45 -24.38
N LYS A 327 -6.71 6.58 -24.83
CA LYS A 327 -6.99 5.59 -25.85
C LYS A 327 -8.01 4.55 -25.36
N PHE A 328 -7.88 4.03 -24.16
CA PHE A 328 -8.84 3.08 -23.58
C PHE A 328 -10.27 3.65 -23.56
N ILE A 329 -10.45 4.89 -23.14
CA ILE A 329 -11.76 5.57 -23.16
C ILE A 329 -12.24 5.80 -24.59
N GLN A 330 -11.35 6.19 -25.51
CA GLN A 330 -11.70 6.37 -26.93
C GLN A 330 -12.13 5.06 -27.59
N ASP A 331 -11.38 3.98 -27.34
CA ASP A 331 -11.73 2.64 -27.84
C ASP A 331 -13.12 2.21 -27.33
N TRP A 332 -13.46 2.52 -26.07
CA TRP A 332 -14.80 2.25 -25.54
C TRP A 332 -15.88 3.04 -26.28
N ILE A 333 -15.64 4.33 -26.58
CA ILE A 333 -16.59 5.18 -27.30
C ILE A 333 -16.81 4.67 -28.74
N GLU A 334 -15.74 4.28 -29.44
CA GLU A 334 -15.76 3.93 -30.85
C GLU A 334 -16.13 2.46 -31.11
N LEU A 335 -15.61 1.55 -30.29
CA LEU A 335 -15.76 0.10 -30.49
C LEU A 335 -16.85 -0.53 -29.61
N GLY A 336 -17.40 0.25 -28.66
CA GLY A 336 -18.38 -0.24 -27.70
C GLY A 336 -17.77 -0.68 -26.39
N VAL A 337 -18.62 -1.20 -25.51
CA VAL A 337 -18.24 -1.64 -24.15
C VAL A 337 -17.14 -2.71 -24.20
N PRO A 338 -15.98 -2.52 -23.56
CA PRO A 338 -14.91 -3.51 -23.55
C PRO A 338 -15.35 -4.85 -22.99
N ALA A 339 -14.86 -5.94 -23.56
CA ALA A 339 -15.07 -7.29 -23.00
C ALA A 339 -14.31 -7.44 -21.67
N VAL A 340 -13.09 -6.90 -21.59
CA VAL A 340 -12.24 -6.86 -20.40
C VAL A 340 -11.86 -5.42 -20.10
N PHE A 341 -12.21 -4.93 -18.94
CA PHE A 341 -11.89 -3.57 -18.53
C PHE A 341 -10.48 -3.46 -17.95
N TRP A 342 -9.74 -2.46 -18.38
CA TRP A 342 -8.48 -2.10 -17.77
C TRP A 342 -8.74 -1.20 -16.57
N ILE A 343 -8.72 -1.77 -15.35
CA ILE A 343 -9.10 -1.05 -14.13
C ILE A 343 -8.23 0.19 -13.87
N SER A 344 -6.96 0.14 -14.29
CA SER A 344 -6.02 1.26 -14.18
C SER A 344 -6.38 2.44 -15.09
N GLY A 345 -7.11 2.20 -16.18
CA GLY A 345 -7.54 3.23 -17.13
C GLY A 345 -8.59 4.18 -16.58
N PHE A 346 -9.25 3.83 -15.47
CA PHE A 346 -10.25 4.68 -14.84
C PHE A 346 -9.61 5.76 -13.98
N TYR A 347 -10.15 6.94 -14.07
CA TYR A 347 -9.86 8.03 -13.17
C TYR A 347 -10.44 7.78 -11.76
N PHE A 348 -11.67 7.25 -11.72
CA PHE A 348 -12.38 6.92 -10.50
C PHE A 348 -12.96 5.49 -10.53
N PRO A 349 -12.12 4.47 -10.30
CA PRO A 349 -12.52 3.07 -10.44
C PRO A 349 -13.66 2.66 -9.49
N GLN A 350 -13.86 3.35 -8.36
CA GLN A 350 -14.96 3.05 -7.44
C GLN A 350 -16.34 3.27 -8.08
N ALA A 351 -16.49 4.29 -8.94
CA ALA A 351 -17.74 4.52 -9.68
C ALA A 351 -18.04 3.37 -10.66
N PHE A 352 -17.00 2.85 -11.33
CA PHE A 352 -17.11 1.68 -12.21
C PHE A 352 -17.56 0.44 -11.44
N LEU A 353 -16.95 0.15 -10.29
CA LEU A 353 -17.32 -0.99 -9.45
C LEU A 353 -18.77 -0.88 -8.96
N THR A 354 -19.16 0.29 -8.44
CA THR A 354 -20.53 0.55 -8.02
C THR A 354 -21.51 0.42 -9.18
N GLY A 355 -21.17 0.93 -10.37
CA GLY A 355 -21.96 0.83 -11.59
C GLY A 355 -22.22 -0.62 -12.00
N SER A 356 -21.20 -1.48 -11.87
CA SER A 356 -21.33 -2.91 -12.15
C SER A 356 -22.33 -3.60 -11.19
N LEU A 357 -22.23 -3.32 -9.87
CA LEU A 357 -23.21 -3.83 -8.89
C LEU A 357 -24.63 -3.29 -9.15
N GLN A 358 -24.75 -2.01 -9.51
CA GLN A 358 -26.04 -1.41 -9.83
C GLN A 358 -26.71 -2.06 -11.05
N ASN A 359 -25.97 -2.34 -12.10
CA ASN A 359 -26.50 -3.00 -13.30
C ASN A 359 -27.06 -4.37 -12.96
N TYR A 360 -26.34 -5.18 -12.16
CA TYR A 360 -26.78 -6.48 -11.69
C TYR A 360 -28.03 -6.36 -10.79
N ALA A 361 -27.97 -5.48 -9.79
CA ALA A 361 -29.08 -5.27 -8.85
C ALA A 361 -30.37 -4.88 -9.58
N ARG A 362 -30.28 -4.03 -10.61
CA ARG A 362 -31.44 -3.61 -11.42
C ARG A 362 -31.94 -4.70 -12.35
N LYS A 363 -31.03 -5.47 -12.98
CA LYS A 363 -31.38 -6.61 -13.85
C LYS A 363 -32.24 -7.62 -13.11
N TYR A 364 -31.87 -7.93 -11.86
CA TYR A 364 -32.53 -8.93 -11.03
C TYR A 364 -33.52 -8.33 -10.00
N LYS A 365 -33.70 -7.01 -9.99
CA LYS A 365 -34.58 -6.27 -9.05
C LYS A 365 -34.22 -6.53 -7.58
N LEU A 366 -32.92 -6.50 -7.26
CA LEU A 366 -32.38 -6.75 -5.94
C LEU A 366 -32.01 -5.43 -5.23
N PRO A 367 -32.06 -5.36 -3.90
CA PRO A 367 -31.44 -4.27 -3.14
C PRO A 367 -29.93 -4.31 -3.30
N ILE A 368 -29.32 -3.18 -3.67
CA ILE A 368 -27.87 -3.10 -3.96
C ILE A 368 -26.99 -3.45 -2.74
N ASP A 369 -27.43 -3.13 -1.55
CA ASP A 369 -26.78 -3.42 -0.27
C ASP A 369 -26.70 -4.92 0.06
N THR A 370 -27.43 -5.76 -0.66
CA THR A 370 -27.37 -7.22 -0.54
C THR A 370 -26.48 -7.89 -1.59
N VAL A 371 -25.89 -7.10 -2.50
CA VAL A 371 -25.11 -7.62 -3.64
C VAL A 371 -23.62 -7.33 -3.41
N GLU A 372 -22.80 -8.37 -3.52
CA GLU A 372 -21.35 -8.32 -3.37
C GLU A 372 -20.67 -9.06 -4.53
N PHE A 373 -19.41 -8.71 -4.79
CA PHE A 373 -18.61 -9.43 -5.78
C PHE A 373 -18.06 -10.74 -5.25
N ASN A 374 -18.20 -11.78 -6.03
CA ASN A 374 -17.37 -12.96 -5.99
C ASN A 374 -16.19 -12.78 -6.96
N PHE A 375 -15.01 -13.27 -6.60
CA PHE A 375 -13.75 -13.02 -7.34
C PHE A 375 -13.28 -14.32 -7.97
N LEU A 376 -13.36 -14.40 -9.31
CA LEU A 376 -12.93 -15.57 -10.06
C LEU A 376 -11.71 -15.21 -10.90
N LEU A 377 -10.52 -15.61 -10.45
CA LEU A 377 -9.28 -15.41 -11.16
C LEU A 377 -9.20 -16.39 -12.32
N LYS A 378 -8.98 -15.88 -13.53
CA LYS A 378 -8.93 -16.67 -14.77
C LYS A 378 -7.49 -17.10 -15.07
N LYS A 379 -7.33 -18.20 -15.78
CA LYS A 379 -6.01 -18.68 -16.21
C LYS A 379 -5.60 -18.13 -17.56
N GLU A 380 -6.58 -17.78 -18.38
CA GLU A 380 -6.43 -17.32 -19.74
C GLU A 380 -6.02 -15.83 -19.77
N ASP A 381 -5.22 -15.46 -20.77
CA ASP A 381 -4.88 -14.07 -21.08
C ASP A 381 -6.12 -13.25 -21.43
N TRP A 382 -6.12 -11.95 -21.17
CA TRP A 382 -7.26 -11.06 -21.40
C TRP A 382 -7.71 -11.03 -22.88
N THR A 383 -6.83 -11.31 -23.84
CA THR A 383 -7.13 -11.39 -25.28
C THR A 383 -8.00 -12.60 -25.64
N MET A 384 -8.09 -13.59 -24.76
CA MET A 384 -8.91 -14.78 -24.95
C MET A 384 -10.37 -14.59 -24.57
N PHE A 385 -10.76 -13.39 -24.11
CA PHE A 385 -12.13 -13.04 -23.75
C PHE A 385 -12.75 -12.09 -24.81
N PRO A 386 -13.31 -12.62 -25.91
CA PRO A 386 -13.86 -11.79 -26.98
C PRO A 386 -15.19 -11.11 -26.60
N THR A 387 -15.87 -11.60 -25.57
CA THR A 387 -17.17 -11.11 -25.15
C THR A 387 -17.19 -10.86 -23.64
N LYS A 388 -18.03 -9.90 -23.22
CA LYS A 388 -18.29 -9.65 -21.80
C LYS A 388 -18.97 -10.86 -21.15
N PRO A 389 -18.85 -11.04 -19.83
CA PRO A 389 -19.57 -12.08 -19.11
C PRO A 389 -21.09 -11.81 -19.11
N GLU A 390 -21.90 -12.81 -18.80
CA GLU A 390 -23.35 -12.66 -18.68
C GLU A 390 -23.74 -11.71 -17.54
N ASP A 391 -23.06 -11.85 -16.40
CA ASP A 391 -23.18 -10.98 -15.24
C ASP A 391 -21.81 -10.50 -14.76
N GLY A 392 -21.77 -9.29 -14.22
CA GLY A 392 -20.56 -8.68 -13.76
C GLY A 392 -19.63 -8.18 -14.86
N VAL A 393 -18.33 -8.15 -14.58
CA VAL A 393 -17.31 -7.60 -15.48
C VAL A 393 -15.99 -8.35 -15.34
N TYR A 394 -15.23 -8.46 -16.43
CA TYR A 394 -13.82 -8.84 -16.38
C TYR A 394 -12.96 -7.61 -16.18
N ILE A 395 -11.98 -7.69 -15.28
CA ILE A 395 -10.98 -6.65 -15.07
C ILE A 395 -9.56 -7.20 -15.22
N ARG A 396 -8.62 -6.31 -15.62
CA ARG A 396 -7.16 -6.57 -15.72
C ARG A 396 -6.36 -5.36 -15.28
N GLY A 397 -5.05 -5.52 -15.13
CA GLY A 397 -4.11 -4.43 -14.84
C GLY A 397 -3.92 -4.20 -13.34
N LEU A 398 -4.03 -5.24 -12.53
CA LEU A 398 -3.65 -5.21 -11.12
C LEU A 398 -2.30 -5.88 -10.91
N PHE A 399 -1.45 -5.28 -10.10
CA PHE A 399 -0.11 -5.75 -9.77
C PHE A 399 0.00 -6.06 -8.29
N LEU A 400 0.54 -7.23 -7.96
CA LEU A 400 0.72 -7.68 -6.58
C LEU A 400 2.14 -7.34 -6.10
N GLU A 401 2.25 -6.81 -4.87
CA GLU A 401 3.50 -6.54 -4.16
C GLU A 401 3.57 -7.39 -2.89
N GLY A 402 4.78 -7.84 -2.54
CA GLY A 402 5.03 -8.66 -1.34
C GLY A 402 4.74 -10.14 -1.52
N ALA A 403 4.12 -10.52 -2.63
CA ALA A 403 3.85 -11.88 -3.07
C ALA A 403 3.76 -11.94 -4.60
N ARG A 404 3.68 -13.15 -5.17
CA ARG A 404 3.43 -13.36 -6.59
C ARG A 404 2.18 -14.18 -6.83
N TRP A 405 1.61 -14.04 -8.02
CA TRP A 405 0.62 -14.97 -8.53
C TRP A 405 1.32 -16.17 -9.18
N ASP A 406 0.99 -17.36 -8.74
CA ASP A 406 1.44 -18.62 -9.35
C ASP A 406 0.35 -19.16 -10.29
N ALA A 407 0.55 -18.98 -11.60
CA ALA A 407 -0.44 -19.39 -12.59
C ALA A 407 -0.59 -20.92 -12.69
N ALA A 408 0.45 -21.69 -12.34
CA ALA A 408 0.38 -23.15 -12.36
C ALA A 408 -0.48 -23.69 -11.22
N GLU A 409 -0.30 -23.14 -10.00
CA GLU A 409 -1.07 -23.52 -8.83
C GLU A 409 -2.43 -22.80 -8.76
N GLY A 410 -2.56 -21.66 -9.44
CA GLY A 410 -3.76 -20.81 -9.36
C GLY A 410 -3.95 -20.16 -7.99
N SER A 411 -2.86 -19.79 -7.34
CA SER A 411 -2.85 -19.21 -6.01
C SER A 411 -1.73 -18.18 -5.82
N ILE A 412 -1.84 -17.39 -4.74
CA ILE A 412 -0.78 -16.52 -4.27
C ILE A 412 0.38 -17.35 -3.69
N SER A 413 1.61 -16.95 -3.97
CA SER A 413 2.83 -17.62 -3.54
C SER A 413 3.91 -16.60 -3.14
N ASP A 414 4.99 -17.05 -2.51
CA ASP A 414 6.11 -16.17 -2.16
C ASP A 414 6.71 -15.53 -3.40
N SER A 415 7.14 -14.26 -3.28
CA SER A 415 7.81 -13.54 -4.35
C SER A 415 9.08 -14.27 -4.80
N LEU A 416 9.41 -14.16 -6.09
CA LEU A 416 10.73 -14.58 -6.58
C LEU A 416 11.78 -13.50 -6.21
N PRO A 417 13.03 -13.90 -5.95
CA PRO A 417 14.09 -12.95 -5.67
C PRO A 417 14.20 -11.88 -6.77
N LYS A 418 14.26 -10.60 -6.38
CA LYS A 418 14.35 -9.42 -7.27
C LYS A 418 13.11 -9.13 -8.13
N GLN A 419 12.04 -9.87 -8.00
CA GLN A 419 10.76 -9.59 -8.63
C GLN A 419 9.86 -8.84 -7.65
N LEU A 420 9.82 -7.52 -7.75
CA LEU A 420 9.08 -6.66 -6.80
C LEU A 420 7.57 -6.72 -7.02
N TYR A 421 7.14 -6.82 -8.28
CA TYR A 421 5.73 -6.80 -8.67
C TYR A 421 5.42 -7.95 -9.61
N THR A 422 4.21 -8.50 -9.50
CA THR A 422 3.68 -9.52 -10.40
C THR A 422 2.29 -9.13 -10.83
N GLU A 423 2.00 -9.15 -12.13
CA GLU A 423 0.66 -8.90 -12.64
C GLU A 423 -0.29 -10.02 -12.22
N LEU A 424 -1.46 -9.64 -11.71
CA LEU A 424 -2.56 -10.56 -11.45
C LEU A 424 -3.26 -10.92 -12.78
N PRO A 425 -3.79 -12.14 -12.91
CA PRO A 425 -4.55 -12.53 -14.09
C PRO A 425 -5.85 -11.73 -14.20
N VAL A 426 -6.58 -11.96 -15.29
CA VAL A 426 -7.96 -11.44 -15.43
C VAL A 426 -8.80 -11.91 -14.25
N ILE A 427 -9.53 -10.98 -13.65
CA ILE A 427 -10.45 -11.26 -12.56
C ILE A 427 -11.86 -11.03 -13.05
N HIS A 428 -12.71 -12.03 -12.96
CA HIS A 428 -14.14 -11.86 -13.12
C HIS A 428 -14.74 -11.39 -11.79
N LEU A 429 -15.22 -10.17 -11.76
CA LEU A 429 -16.03 -9.63 -10.69
C LEU A 429 -17.47 -10.08 -10.93
N ASP A 430 -17.86 -11.16 -10.28
CA ASP A 430 -19.15 -11.81 -10.44
C ASP A 430 -20.10 -11.38 -9.31
N PRO A 431 -21.12 -10.52 -9.57
CA PRO A 431 -22.02 -10.06 -8.53
C PRO A 431 -22.92 -11.18 -8.05
N GLN A 432 -23.10 -11.31 -6.74
CA GLN A 432 -23.98 -12.30 -6.13
C GLN A 432 -24.79 -11.69 -4.99
N GLN A 433 -26.06 -12.08 -4.87
CA GLN A 433 -26.89 -11.70 -3.74
C GLN A 433 -26.58 -12.61 -2.54
N HIS A 434 -26.45 -12.01 -1.34
CA HIS A 434 -26.18 -12.72 -0.08
C HIS A 434 -24.99 -13.70 -0.20
N ARG A 435 -23.91 -13.20 -0.78
CA ARG A 435 -22.69 -13.99 -0.96
C ARG A 435 -22.24 -14.58 0.38
N LYS A 436 -21.94 -15.87 0.39
CA LYS A 436 -21.32 -16.51 1.54
C LYS A 436 -19.85 -16.12 1.60
N GLU A 437 -19.43 -15.58 2.73
CA GLU A 437 -18.02 -15.27 2.96
C GLU A 437 -17.18 -16.55 2.88
N VAL A 438 -16.15 -16.50 2.03
CA VAL A 438 -15.17 -17.58 1.93
C VAL A 438 -14.08 -17.33 2.95
N THR A 439 -13.94 -18.22 3.92
CA THR A 439 -13.00 -18.05 5.05
C THR A 439 -11.77 -18.94 4.96
N LYS A 440 -11.75 -19.92 4.03
CA LYS A 440 -10.66 -20.91 3.91
C LYS A 440 -9.89 -20.72 2.61
N ASN A 441 -8.56 -20.82 2.68
CA ASN A 441 -7.65 -20.78 1.55
C ASN A 441 -7.78 -19.53 0.68
N ILE A 442 -8.10 -18.41 1.29
CA ILE A 442 -8.27 -17.11 0.63
C ILE A 442 -7.50 -16.05 1.41
N TYR A 443 -6.77 -15.21 0.69
CA TYR A 443 -6.25 -13.96 1.19
C TYR A 443 -7.12 -12.79 0.75
N ARG A 444 -7.63 -12.04 1.72
CA ARG A 444 -8.35 -10.80 1.47
C ARG A 444 -7.35 -9.66 1.26
N CYS A 445 -7.03 -9.41 -0.02
CA CYS A 445 -6.00 -8.50 -0.47
C CYS A 445 -6.56 -7.09 -0.68
N PRO A 446 -5.97 -6.04 -0.06
CA PRO A 446 -6.35 -4.66 -0.35
C PRO A 446 -5.82 -4.23 -1.71
N VAL A 447 -6.62 -3.47 -2.46
CA VAL A 447 -6.27 -2.90 -3.75
C VAL A 447 -6.18 -1.39 -3.64
N TYR A 448 -5.07 -0.81 -4.08
CA TYR A 448 -4.82 0.62 -4.09
C TYR A 448 -4.58 1.16 -5.49
N LYS A 449 -4.79 2.46 -5.68
CA LYS A 449 -4.50 3.13 -6.96
C LYS A 449 -3.00 3.23 -7.23
N ILE A 450 -2.20 3.54 -6.22
CA ILE A 450 -0.75 3.76 -6.30
C ILE A 450 -0.01 3.10 -5.13
N LEU A 451 1.28 2.88 -5.30
CA LEU A 451 2.17 2.22 -4.33
C LEU A 451 2.26 2.94 -2.97
N SER A 452 2.02 4.23 -2.93
CA SER A 452 2.09 5.01 -1.69
C SER A 452 1.08 4.56 -0.63
N ARG A 453 0.00 3.84 -1.00
CA ARG A 453 -1.13 3.39 -0.17
C ARG A 453 -1.77 4.51 0.66
N ARG A 454 -1.01 5.53 1.01
CA ARG A 454 -1.46 6.72 1.73
C ARG A 454 -2.30 7.60 0.81
N GLY A 455 -3.44 8.08 1.33
CA GLY A 455 -4.29 9.07 0.69
C GLY A 455 -4.97 9.92 1.76
N THR A 456 -5.70 10.95 1.34
CA THR A 456 -6.59 11.68 2.25
C THR A 456 -7.72 10.75 2.68
N LEU A 457 -8.18 10.87 3.93
CA LEU A 457 -9.35 10.13 4.40
C LEU A 457 -10.60 10.66 3.65
N SER A 458 -11.35 9.73 3.07
CA SER A 458 -12.67 10.04 2.50
C SER A 458 -13.72 10.16 3.61
N THR A 459 -14.91 10.64 3.25
CA THR A 459 -16.06 10.67 4.15
C THR A 459 -16.49 9.28 4.66
N THR A 460 -16.06 8.22 3.98
CA THR A 460 -16.31 6.82 4.38
C THR A 460 -15.25 6.25 5.31
N GLY A 461 -14.25 7.05 5.72
CA GLY A 461 -13.18 6.62 6.62
C GLY A 461 -12.05 5.82 5.93
N HIS A 462 -12.13 5.58 4.63
CA HIS A 462 -11.08 4.90 3.87
C HIS A 462 -10.15 5.90 3.18
N SER A 463 -8.90 5.49 2.93
CA SER A 463 -7.97 6.26 2.11
C SER A 463 -8.55 6.48 0.70
N THR A 464 -8.38 7.67 0.12
CA THR A 464 -8.78 7.96 -1.27
C THR A 464 -8.02 7.13 -2.29
N ASN A 465 -6.90 6.53 -1.91
CA ASN A 465 -6.13 5.59 -2.74
C ASN A 465 -6.65 4.16 -2.66
N PHE A 466 -7.43 3.81 -1.65
CA PHE A 466 -8.03 2.47 -1.55
C PHE A 466 -9.15 2.33 -2.60
N ILE A 467 -9.15 1.21 -3.33
CA ILE A 467 -10.17 0.90 -4.34
C ILE A 467 -11.18 -0.08 -3.78
N MET A 468 -10.73 -1.28 -3.44
CA MET A 468 -11.58 -2.39 -2.99
C MET A 468 -10.75 -3.47 -2.30
N TRP A 469 -11.42 -4.44 -1.71
CA TRP A 469 -10.85 -5.74 -1.36
C TRP A 469 -11.05 -6.70 -2.53
N ILE A 470 -10.06 -7.54 -2.80
CA ILE A 470 -10.21 -8.72 -3.65
C ILE A 470 -9.87 -9.97 -2.86
N GLU A 471 -10.44 -11.08 -3.23
CA GLU A 471 -10.13 -12.37 -2.65
C GLU A 471 -9.26 -13.17 -3.59
N VAL A 472 -8.03 -13.46 -3.13
CA VAL A 472 -7.03 -14.18 -3.91
C VAL A 472 -6.86 -15.57 -3.31
N PRO A 473 -6.99 -16.66 -4.08
CA PRO A 473 -6.73 -18.00 -3.59
C PRO A 473 -5.35 -18.12 -2.95
N SER A 474 -5.29 -18.77 -1.78
CA SER A 474 -4.07 -18.97 -1.00
C SER A 474 -4.00 -20.41 -0.53
N TYR A 475 -3.36 -21.27 -1.32
CA TYR A 475 -3.16 -22.67 -1.00
C TYR A 475 -1.73 -22.88 -0.52
N ARG A 476 -1.51 -23.00 0.79
CA ARG A 476 -0.25 -23.49 1.33
C ARG A 476 -0.45 -24.89 1.87
N THR A 477 0.15 -25.87 1.23
CA THR A 477 0.09 -27.28 1.61
C THR A 477 0.89 -27.62 2.87
N ASN A 478 1.68 -26.71 3.42
CA ASN A 478 2.68 -27.01 4.45
C ASN A 478 2.48 -26.31 5.80
N ILE A 479 1.35 -25.68 6.06
CA ILE A 479 1.11 -25.11 7.38
C ILE A 479 0.12 -26.00 8.13
N LEU A 480 0.67 -26.77 9.06
CA LEU A 480 0.01 -27.51 10.11
C LEU A 480 -0.70 -26.54 11.10
N ASN A 481 -1.63 -25.73 10.60
CA ASN A 481 -2.59 -25.08 11.46
C ASN A 481 -3.75 -26.06 11.67
N ASN A 482 -3.74 -26.73 12.79
CA ASN A 482 -4.73 -27.73 13.22
C ASN A 482 -6.18 -27.23 13.28
N GLU A 483 -6.48 -26.01 12.89
CA GLU A 483 -7.82 -25.40 12.98
C GLU A 483 -8.46 -25.05 11.62
N GLY A 484 -7.83 -25.30 10.50
CA GLY A 484 -8.42 -25.05 9.17
C GLY A 484 -8.74 -23.59 8.88
N LYS A 485 -8.13 -22.64 9.58
CA LYS A 485 -8.18 -21.22 9.27
C LYS A 485 -7.29 -20.92 8.07
N ALA A 486 -7.79 -20.11 7.15
CA ALA A 486 -6.99 -19.60 6.05
C ALA A 486 -5.79 -18.84 6.59
N ASP A 487 -4.61 -19.10 6.06
CA ASP A 487 -3.37 -18.46 6.48
C ASP A 487 -3.23 -17.07 5.87
N GLN A 488 -4.16 -16.19 6.21
CA GLN A 488 -4.09 -14.78 5.82
C GLN A 488 -2.99 -14.03 6.59
N GLU A 489 -2.63 -14.51 7.77
CA GLU A 489 -1.74 -13.79 8.69
C GLU A 489 -0.34 -13.61 8.12
N GLU A 490 0.20 -14.62 7.40
CA GLU A 490 1.51 -14.47 6.75
C GLU A 490 1.50 -13.36 5.69
N TRP A 491 0.46 -13.30 4.85
CA TRP A 491 0.34 -12.27 3.82
C TRP A 491 0.09 -10.88 4.40
N ILE A 492 -0.67 -10.80 5.49
CA ILE A 492 -0.87 -9.56 6.25
C ILE A 492 0.47 -9.07 6.82
N ARG A 493 1.24 -9.96 7.46
CA ARG A 493 2.58 -9.63 8.00
C ARG A 493 3.55 -9.22 6.90
N ALA A 494 3.50 -9.89 5.75
CA ALA A 494 4.32 -9.56 4.59
C ALA A 494 3.93 -8.22 3.93
N GLY A 495 2.81 -7.61 4.32
CA GLY A 495 2.33 -6.35 3.77
C GLY A 495 1.85 -6.48 2.32
N VAL A 496 1.34 -7.65 1.94
CA VAL A 496 0.87 -7.92 0.58
C VAL A 496 -0.32 -7.04 0.21
N ALA A 497 -0.23 -6.37 -0.93
CA ALA A 497 -1.29 -5.55 -1.49
C ALA A 497 -1.25 -5.58 -3.02
N ALA A 498 -2.37 -5.22 -3.65
CA ALA A 498 -2.46 -5.07 -5.09
C ALA A 498 -2.58 -3.58 -5.47
N PHE A 499 -2.10 -3.24 -6.67
CA PHE A 499 -2.05 -1.86 -7.18
C PHE A 499 -2.55 -1.80 -8.60
N SER A 500 -3.26 -0.72 -8.94
CA SER A 500 -3.66 -0.44 -10.32
C SER A 500 -2.61 0.35 -11.10
N SER A 501 -1.61 0.95 -10.46
CA SER A 501 -0.53 1.70 -11.13
C SER A 501 0.80 1.53 -10.38
N LEU A 502 1.87 1.33 -11.13
CA LEU A 502 3.26 1.27 -10.66
C LEU A 502 3.98 2.60 -10.93
N MET A 503 5.23 2.72 -10.45
CA MET A 503 6.06 3.90 -10.70
C MET A 503 6.60 3.99 -12.12
N TYR A 504 6.68 2.88 -12.83
CA TYR A 504 7.28 2.80 -14.17
C TYR A 504 6.32 2.13 -15.14
#